data_868eb6ca9e847c03104ed9402e068448
#
_entry.id   868eb6ca9e847c03104ed9402e068448
#
_cell.length_a   1.000
_cell.length_b   1.000
_cell.length_c   1.000
_cell.angle_alpha   90.00
_cell.angle_beta   90.00
_cell.angle_gamma   90.00
#
_symmetry.space_group_name_H-M   'P 1'
#
loop_
_entity.id
_entity.type
_entity.pdbx_description
1 polymer ?
#
loop_
_entity_poly.entity_id
_entity_poly.type
_entity_poly.pdbx_seq_one_letter_code
_entity_poly.pdbx_strand_id
1 'polypeptide(L)'
;MHPEAGRAWLPTKTLQYVEQCIAHWVMSADVLAFMVPAISKETPHGPDRLKVDHYADHLDGLVLQGGADVAPESYGESPLRPEWGGDRIRDLYELELMRAFIARNKPVLGICRGMQLVNVAFGGTLYQDIAQQTGSDITHQCRARYEDNFHAVRILPETGLARLYPDVREATINTIHHQAVKDVGRDLVIEARSTDDHIVEAIRWTGQSYVVGVQWHPEFMSPDDSTLLDGKPLLDEFLAAARG
;
A
#
# COMPACT_ATOMS: atom_id res chain seq x y z
N MET A 1 -9.09 12.43 -2.15
CA MET A 1 -10.18 11.82 -2.94
C MET A 1 -10.58 12.81 -4.02
N HIS A 2 -10.03 12.66 -5.20
CA HIS A 2 -10.39 13.51 -6.31
C HIS A 2 -11.76 13.07 -6.87
N PRO A 3 -12.66 14.02 -7.21
CA PRO A 3 -13.81 13.68 -8.00
C PRO A 3 -13.31 13.11 -9.33
N GLU A 4 -13.63 11.87 -9.64
CA GLU A 4 -13.28 11.27 -10.92
C GLU A 4 -13.85 12.16 -12.05
N ALA A 5 -12.94 12.73 -12.83
CA ALA A 5 -13.30 13.41 -14.06
C ALA A 5 -13.92 12.38 -15.01
N GLY A 6 -15.23 12.37 -15.12
CA GLY A 6 -15.96 11.43 -15.99
C GLY A 6 -17.37 11.07 -15.53
N ARG A 7 -17.72 11.31 -14.27
CA ARG A 7 -19.10 11.07 -13.80
C ARG A 7 -19.93 12.36 -13.88
N ALA A 8 -20.23 12.76 -15.10
CA ALA A 8 -21.02 13.98 -15.40
C ALA A 8 -22.36 14.07 -14.64
N TRP A 9 -22.86 12.95 -14.11
CA TRP A 9 -24.12 12.87 -13.36
C TRP A 9 -23.99 13.04 -11.84
N LEU A 10 -22.73 13.09 -11.29
CA LEU A 10 -22.44 13.34 -9.87
C LEU A 10 -21.35 14.40 -9.66
N PRO A 11 -21.42 15.57 -10.25
CA PRO A 11 -20.32 16.54 -10.29
C PRO A 11 -19.97 17.15 -8.92
N THR A 12 -20.86 17.03 -7.92
CA THR A 12 -20.71 17.65 -6.59
C THR A 12 -20.55 16.63 -5.47
N LYS A 13 -20.40 15.33 -5.78
CA LYS A 13 -20.32 14.29 -4.77
C LYS A 13 -18.90 13.74 -4.69
N THR A 14 -18.36 13.67 -3.47
CA THR A 14 -17.13 12.92 -3.18
C THR A 14 -17.49 11.45 -3.02
N LEU A 15 -16.80 10.57 -3.74
CA LEU A 15 -16.96 9.13 -3.65
C LEU A 15 -15.74 8.53 -2.97
N GLN A 16 -16.00 7.54 -2.13
CA GLN A 16 -14.97 6.65 -1.60
C GLN A 16 -15.22 5.28 -2.24
N TYR A 17 -14.15 4.62 -2.67
CA TYR A 17 -14.26 3.31 -3.30
C TYR A 17 -13.12 2.39 -2.88
N VAL A 18 -13.36 1.11 -2.99
CA VAL A 18 -12.38 0.04 -2.88
C VAL A 18 -12.40 -0.74 -4.19
N GLU A 19 -11.25 -1.13 -4.69
CA GLU A 19 -11.18 -2.00 -5.85
C GLU A 19 -11.72 -3.40 -5.48
N GLN A 20 -12.49 -3.98 -6.39
CA GLN A 20 -13.13 -5.27 -6.15
C GLN A 20 -12.10 -6.39 -5.92
N CYS A 21 -11.00 -6.37 -6.68
CA CYS A 21 -9.95 -7.39 -6.60
C CYS A 21 -9.32 -7.47 -5.22
N ILE A 22 -8.97 -6.35 -4.58
CA ILE A 22 -8.39 -6.40 -3.24
C ILE A 22 -9.40 -6.91 -2.20
N ALA A 23 -10.67 -6.51 -2.31
CA ALA A 23 -11.71 -7.02 -1.42
C ALA A 23 -11.87 -8.54 -1.60
N HIS A 24 -11.93 -9.04 -2.84
CA HIS A 24 -12.05 -10.46 -3.14
C HIS A 24 -10.81 -11.25 -2.71
N TRP A 25 -9.60 -10.70 -2.92
CA TRP A 25 -8.35 -11.33 -2.48
C TRP A 25 -8.33 -11.54 -0.95
N VAL A 26 -8.70 -10.52 -0.17
CA VAL A 26 -8.80 -10.66 1.30
C VAL A 26 -9.88 -11.67 1.69
N MET A 27 -11.06 -11.59 1.07
CA MET A 27 -12.18 -12.50 1.37
C MET A 27 -11.96 -13.95 0.89
N SER A 28 -11.00 -14.20 -0.02
CA SER A 28 -10.67 -15.56 -0.47
C SER A 28 -10.16 -16.48 0.66
N ALA A 29 -9.78 -15.88 1.79
CA ALA A 29 -9.34 -16.60 2.98
C ALA A 29 -10.44 -16.71 4.06
N ASP A 30 -11.72 -16.68 3.66
CA ASP A 30 -12.91 -16.83 4.54
C ASP A 30 -12.98 -15.78 5.68
N VAL A 31 -12.61 -14.53 5.38
CA VAL A 31 -12.72 -13.39 6.30
C VAL A 31 -13.62 -12.30 5.71
N LEU A 32 -14.17 -11.45 6.57
CA LEU A 32 -14.95 -10.30 6.12
C LEU A 32 -14.06 -9.11 5.84
N ALA A 33 -14.23 -8.49 4.68
CA ALA A 33 -13.61 -7.22 4.33
C ALA A 33 -14.63 -6.07 4.43
N PHE A 34 -14.26 -5.00 5.11
CA PHE A 34 -15.08 -3.81 5.26
C PHE A 34 -14.34 -2.60 4.69
N MET A 35 -15.01 -1.83 3.84
CA MET A 35 -14.51 -0.51 3.48
C MET A 35 -14.73 0.44 4.66
N VAL A 36 -13.65 1.02 5.19
CA VAL A 36 -13.71 2.01 6.26
C VAL A 36 -13.89 3.39 5.63
N PRO A 37 -15.06 4.03 5.78
CA PRO A 37 -15.28 5.36 5.24
C PRO A 37 -14.49 6.41 6.03
N ALA A 38 -13.92 7.38 5.32
CA ALA A 38 -13.23 8.50 5.97
C ALA A 38 -14.22 9.31 6.83
N ILE A 39 -13.81 9.61 8.05
CA ILE A 39 -14.57 10.45 8.98
C ILE A 39 -14.25 11.91 8.64
N SER A 40 -15.21 12.63 8.05
CA SER A 40 -15.08 14.05 7.77
C SER A 40 -16.05 14.85 8.64
N LYS A 41 -15.54 15.86 9.31
CA LYS A 41 -16.34 16.85 10.06
C LYS A 41 -16.90 17.96 9.16
N GLU A 42 -16.46 18.03 7.92
CA GLU A 42 -16.80 19.11 6.98
C GLU A 42 -18.14 18.88 6.25
N THR A 43 -18.80 17.76 6.50
CA THR A 43 -20.11 17.49 5.93
C THR A 43 -21.25 17.86 6.89
N PRO A 44 -22.44 18.30 6.40
CA PRO A 44 -23.58 18.66 7.25
C PRO A 44 -24.04 17.56 8.21
N HIS A 45 -23.68 16.30 7.91
CA HIS A 45 -24.03 15.12 8.70
C HIS A 45 -22.77 14.40 9.22
N GLY A 46 -21.64 15.11 9.33
CA GLY A 46 -20.40 14.56 9.88
C GLY A 46 -20.60 14.08 11.32
N PRO A 47 -20.07 12.91 11.68
CA PRO A 47 -20.26 12.36 13.03
C PRO A 47 -19.44 13.14 14.07
N ASP A 48 -20.09 13.70 15.10
CA ASP A 48 -19.41 14.45 16.15
C ASP A 48 -18.62 13.56 17.13
N ARG A 49 -18.98 12.28 17.24
CA ARG A 49 -18.48 11.36 18.26
C ARG A 49 -17.69 10.18 17.74
N LEU A 50 -17.76 9.88 16.43
CA LEU A 50 -16.97 8.83 15.83
C LEU A 50 -15.52 9.28 15.69
N LYS A 51 -14.61 8.39 16.06
CA LYS A 51 -13.17 8.54 15.89
C LYS A 51 -12.62 7.32 15.17
N VAL A 52 -11.46 7.48 14.58
CA VAL A 52 -10.72 6.39 13.94
C VAL A 52 -10.47 5.22 14.90
N ASP A 53 -10.28 5.52 16.17
CA ASP A 53 -10.14 4.54 17.25
C ASP A 53 -11.28 3.50 17.30
N HIS A 54 -12.52 3.92 17.03
CA HIS A 54 -13.65 2.99 17.04
C HIS A 54 -13.54 1.90 15.95
N TYR A 55 -12.98 2.23 14.79
CA TYR A 55 -12.69 1.21 13.78
C TYR A 55 -11.60 0.26 14.25
N ALA A 56 -10.52 0.80 14.82
CA ALA A 56 -9.43 -0.02 15.33
C ALA A 56 -9.83 -0.86 16.57
N ASP A 57 -10.88 -0.48 17.30
CA ASP A 57 -11.43 -1.31 18.39
C ASP A 57 -12.20 -2.55 17.88
N HIS A 58 -12.85 -2.44 16.71
CA HIS A 58 -13.79 -3.45 16.22
C HIS A 58 -13.28 -4.29 15.05
N LEU A 59 -12.23 -3.86 14.34
CA LEU A 59 -11.64 -4.59 13.23
C LEU A 59 -10.32 -5.23 13.65
N ASP A 60 -10.00 -6.40 13.10
CA ASP A 60 -8.87 -7.22 13.55
C ASP A 60 -7.57 -6.89 12.82
N GLY A 61 -7.64 -6.27 11.64
CA GLY A 61 -6.49 -5.87 10.84
C GLY A 61 -6.84 -4.78 9.83
N LEU A 62 -5.83 -4.10 9.30
CA LEU A 62 -5.96 -3.02 8.33
C LEU A 62 -5.20 -3.34 7.05
N VAL A 63 -5.88 -3.24 5.90
CA VAL A 63 -5.25 -3.26 4.58
C VAL A 63 -5.33 -1.86 3.98
N LEU A 64 -4.19 -1.27 3.65
CA LEU A 64 -4.06 -0.01 2.93
C LEU A 64 -3.87 -0.32 1.45
N GLN A 65 -4.89 -0.04 0.65
CA GLN A 65 -4.89 -0.34 -0.79
C GLN A 65 -4.08 0.67 -1.60
N GLY A 66 -3.76 0.30 -2.84
CA GLY A 66 -3.19 1.17 -3.86
C GLY A 66 -4.06 2.40 -4.21
N GLY A 67 -3.72 3.10 -5.28
CA GLY A 67 -4.48 4.24 -5.81
C GLY A 67 -3.64 5.50 -6.05
N ALA A 68 -4.25 6.67 -5.90
CA ALA A 68 -3.60 7.96 -6.15
C ALA A 68 -2.34 8.16 -5.29
N ASP A 69 -1.40 8.93 -5.80
CA ASP A 69 -0.10 9.21 -5.18
C ASP A 69 -0.20 9.69 -3.73
N VAL A 70 0.81 9.35 -2.93
CA VAL A 70 1.03 10.00 -1.64
C VAL A 70 1.51 11.42 -1.88
N ALA A 71 0.84 12.39 -1.25
CA ALA A 71 1.19 13.80 -1.40
C ALA A 71 2.59 14.10 -0.84
N PRO A 72 3.45 14.81 -1.57
CA PRO A 72 4.80 15.17 -1.11
C PRO A 72 4.80 15.91 0.24
N GLU A 73 3.80 16.73 0.51
CA GLU A 73 3.66 17.42 1.80
C GLU A 73 3.46 16.45 2.98
N SER A 74 3.05 15.21 2.73
CA SER A 74 2.89 14.19 3.78
C SER A 74 4.22 13.69 4.32
N TYR A 75 5.32 13.87 3.56
CA TYR A 75 6.70 13.57 3.97
C TYR A 75 7.64 14.79 3.93
N GLY A 76 7.06 16.01 3.97
CA GLY A 76 7.80 17.25 4.17
C GLY A 76 8.46 17.81 2.90
N GLU A 77 8.08 17.34 1.73
CA GLU A 77 8.52 17.87 0.44
C GLU A 77 7.41 18.67 -0.24
N SER A 78 7.75 19.41 -1.30
CA SER A 78 6.79 20.03 -2.20
C SER A 78 6.67 19.23 -3.49
N PRO A 79 5.51 19.23 -4.16
CA PRO A 79 5.38 18.59 -5.46
C PRO A 79 6.37 19.16 -6.47
N LEU A 80 7.16 18.30 -7.12
CA LEU A 80 8.07 18.70 -8.19
C LEU A 80 7.30 19.08 -9.45
N ARG A 81 6.08 18.55 -9.59
CA ARG A 81 5.13 18.90 -10.66
C ARG A 81 3.72 18.95 -10.07
N PRO A 82 2.83 19.83 -10.57
CA PRO A 82 1.45 19.93 -10.08
C PRO A 82 0.68 18.61 -10.14
N GLU A 83 0.91 17.79 -11.16
CA GLU A 83 0.28 16.48 -11.36
C GLU A 83 0.70 15.43 -10.33
N TRP A 84 1.79 15.65 -9.57
CA TRP A 84 2.29 14.77 -8.52
C TRP A 84 1.88 15.21 -7.11
N GLY A 85 0.89 16.09 -7.02
CA GLY A 85 0.39 16.62 -5.73
C GLY A 85 -0.26 15.61 -4.81
N GLY A 86 -0.63 14.44 -5.33
CA GLY A 86 -1.21 13.35 -4.54
C GLY A 86 -2.54 13.66 -3.86
N ASP A 87 -2.94 12.81 -2.91
CA ASP A 87 -4.16 12.98 -2.11
C ASP A 87 -3.84 13.12 -0.61
N ARG A 88 -3.45 14.33 -0.20
CA ARG A 88 -3.09 14.62 1.18
C ARG A 88 -4.23 14.37 2.18
N ILE A 89 -5.49 14.56 1.77
CA ILE A 89 -6.64 14.31 2.66
C ILE A 89 -6.71 12.83 2.99
N ARG A 90 -6.56 11.98 1.99
CA ARG A 90 -6.50 10.54 2.15
C ARG A 90 -5.28 10.12 2.99
N ASP A 91 -4.12 10.72 2.75
CA ASP A 91 -2.90 10.41 3.51
C ASP A 91 -3.10 10.65 5.00
N LEU A 92 -3.58 11.83 5.38
CA LEU A 92 -3.76 12.19 6.79
C LEU A 92 -4.72 11.24 7.50
N TYR A 93 -5.80 10.88 6.83
CA TYR A 93 -6.79 9.93 7.36
C TYR A 93 -6.21 8.52 7.51
N GLU A 94 -5.55 8.00 6.48
CA GLU A 94 -4.96 6.65 6.52
C GLU A 94 -3.79 6.57 7.51
N LEU A 95 -3.00 7.65 7.68
CA LEU A 95 -1.95 7.74 8.71
C LEU A 95 -2.53 7.68 10.12
N GLU A 96 -3.65 8.36 10.38
CA GLU A 96 -4.35 8.31 11.66
C GLU A 96 -4.90 6.90 11.93
N LEU A 97 -5.53 6.30 10.91
CA LEU A 97 -6.07 4.94 10.99
C LEU A 97 -4.97 3.91 11.29
N MET A 98 -3.87 3.96 10.56
CA MET A 98 -2.73 3.07 10.77
C MET A 98 -2.17 3.17 12.19
N ARG A 99 -1.98 4.41 12.70
CA ARG A 99 -1.51 4.62 14.07
C ARG A 99 -2.46 4.02 15.11
N ALA A 100 -3.77 4.12 14.90
CA ALA A 100 -4.77 3.55 15.78
C ALA A 100 -4.72 2.01 15.84
N PHE A 101 -4.46 1.35 14.69
CA PHE A 101 -4.28 -0.10 14.63
C PHE A 101 -2.97 -0.54 15.30
N ILE A 102 -1.86 0.11 14.98
CA ILE A 102 -0.54 -0.17 15.58
C ILE A 102 -0.58 0.00 17.11
N ALA A 103 -1.23 1.06 17.61
CA ALA A 103 -1.37 1.30 19.05
C ALA A 103 -2.14 0.20 19.78
N ARG A 104 -2.92 -0.61 19.06
CA ARG A 104 -3.68 -1.76 19.56
C ARG A 104 -3.00 -3.11 19.26
N ASN A 105 -1.77 -3.06 18.79
CA ASN A 105 -1.02 -4.22 18.33
C ASN A 105 -1.74 -5.01 17.23
N LYS A 106 -2.54 -4.33 16.39
CA LYS A 106 -3.26 -4.95 15.27
C LYS A 106 -2.45 -4.84 13.99
N PRO A 107 -2.52 -5.85 13.11
CA PRO A 107 -1.70 -5.90 11.90
C PRO A 107 -2.12 -4.87 10.86
N VAL A 108 -1.13 -4.41 10.11
CA VAL A 108 -1.29 -3.52 8.95
C VAL A 108 -0.56 -4.11 7.75
N LEU A 109 -1.25 -4.22 6.62
CA LEU A 109 -0.68 -4.58 5.33
C LEU A 109 -0.85 -3.41 4.35
N GLY A 110 0.25 -2.90 3.82
CA GLY A 110 0.27 -1.84 2.80
C GLY A 110 0.54 -2.41 1.41
N ILE A 111 -0.32 -2.10 0.43
CA ILE A 111 -0.16 -2.52 -0.96
C ILE A 111 0.07 -1.30 -1.83
N CYS A 112 1.15 -1.31 -2.63
CA CYS A 112 1.55 -0.25 -3.54
C CYS A 112 1.63 1.12 -2.82
N ARG A 113 0.68 2.02 -3.05
CA ARG A 113 0.57 3.28 -2.31
C ARG A 113 0.52 3.05 -0.79
N GLY A 114 -0.13 1.98 -0.33
CA GLY A 114 -0.20 1.63 1.10
C GLY A 114 1.18 1.36 1.70
N MET A 115 2.08 0.68 0.99
CA MET A 115 3.48 0.51 1.39
C MET A 115 4.21 1.85 1.49
N GLN A 116 4.02 2.73 0.50
CA GLN A 116 4.63 4.06 0.49
C GLN A 116 4.16 4.88 1.69
N LEU A 117 2.87 4.81 2.03
CA LEU A 117 2.31 5.49 3.19
C LEU A 117 2.84 4.89 4.51
N VAL A 118 3.04 3.57 4.59
CA VAL A 118 3.75 2.94 5.72
C VAL A 118 5.14 3.56 5.87
N ASN A 119 5.92 3.66 4.80
CA ASN A 119 7.25 4.28 4.85
C ASN A 119 7.19 5.72 5.40
N VAL A 120 6.26 6.53 4.90
CA VAL A 120 6.05 7.92 5.33
C VAL A 120 5.66 8.00 6.81
N ALA A 121 4.81 7.10 7.29
CA ALA A 121 4.40 7.06 8.69
C ALA A 121 5.56 6.86 9.67
N PHE A 122 6.60 6.16 9.24
CA PHE A 122 7.83 5.95 10.00
C PHE A 122 8.92 6.99 9.69
N GLY A 123 8.57 8.05 8.95
CA GLY A 123 9.44 9.21 8.67
C GLY A 123 10.36 9.03 7.47
N GLY A 124 10.05 8.09 6.59
CA GLY A 124 10.72 7.94 5.30
C GLY A 124 10.19 8.92 4.24
N THR A 125 10.86 8.97 3.09
CA THR A 125 10.52 9.82 1.94
C THR A 125 10.28 8.97 0.69
N LEU A 126 9.77 9.59 -0.37
CA LEU A 126 9.47 8.93 -1.63
C LEU A 126 10.15 9.60 -2.81
N TYR A 127 10.51 8.83 -3.82
CA TYR A 127 10.63 9.33 -5.18
C TYR A 127 9.24 9.69 -5.68
N GLN A 128 9.06 10.92 -6.13
CA GLN A 128 7.80 11.38 -6.72
C GLN A 128 7.60 10.82 -8.13
N ASP A 129 8.71 10.50 -8.81
CA ASP A 129 8.74 9.79 -10.09
C ASP A 129 10.09 9.09 -10.23
N ILE A 130 10.05 7.76 -10.35
CA ILE A 130 11.25 6.92 -10.43
C ILE A 130 12.11 7.32 -11.62
N ALA A 131 11.54 7.37 -12.82
CA ALA A 131 12.29 7.61 -14.04
C ALA A 131 13.00 8.96 -14.01
N GLN A 132 12.33 10.03 -13.53
CA GLN A 132 12.89 11.37 -13.51
C GLN A 132 13.95 11.59 -12.41
N GLN A 133 13.80 10.92 -11.27
CA GLN A 133 14.67 11.16 -10.12
C GLN A 133 15.81 10.15 -10.00
N THR A 134 15.67 8.95 -10.57
CA THR A 134 16.71 7.92 -10.50
C THR A 134 17.42 7.70 -11.84
N GLY A 135 16.77 8.08 -12.94
CA GLY A 135 17.25 7.77 -14.30
C GLY A 135 17.06 6.28 -14.66
N SER A 136 16.21 5.55 -13.93
CA SER A 136 15.89 4.16 -14.25
C SER A 136 15.28 4.02 -15.64
N ASP A 137 15.77 3.06 -16.42
CA ASP A 137 15.20 2.66 -17.71
C ASP A 137 14.05 1.65 -17.56
N ILE A 138 13.77 1.20 -16.34
CA ILE A 138 12.68 0.25 -16.05
C ILE A 138 11.33 0.98 -16.07
N THR A 139 10.40 0.41 -16.80
CA THR A 139 9.03 0.94 -16.88
C THR A 139 8.18 0.34 -15.77
N HIS A 140 8.13 1.00 -14.60
CA HIS A 140 7.30 0.56 -13.46
C HIS A 140 5.81 0.85 -13.63
N GLN A 141 5.44 1.73 -14.55
CA GLN A 141 4.04 2.01 -14.86
C GLN A 141 3.81 2.11 -16.36
N CYS A 142 2.95 1.24 -16.89
CA CYS A 142 2.58 1.25 -18.30
C CYS A 142 1.05 1.14 -18.44
N ARG A 143 0.38 2.24 -18.82
CA ARG A 143 -1.08 2.23 -19.00
C ARG A 143 -1.57 1.26 -20.06
N ALA A 144 -0.78 1.03 -21.11
CA ALA A 144 -1.12 0.11 -22.21
C ALA A 144 -1.01 -1.37 -21.81
N ARG A 145 -0.27 -1.67 -20.73
CA ARG A 145 -0.05 -3.03 -20.21
C ARG A 145 -0.31 -3.05 -18.70
N TYR A 146 -1.39 -2.43 -18.27
CA TYR A 146 -1.64 -2.15 -16.86
C TYR A 146 -1.51 -3.40 -15.97
N GLU A 147 -2.09 -4.53 -16.37
CA GLU A 147 -2.04 -5.80 -15.63
C GLU A 147 -0.91 -6.72 -16.09
N ASP A 148 -0.29 -6.45 -17.26
CA ASP A 148 0.74 -7.26 -17.90
C ASP A 148 2.13 -6.61 -17.88
N ASN A 149 2.37 -5.70 -16.93
CA ASN A 149 3.67 -5.08 -16.73
C ASN A 149 4.36 -5.75 -15.54
N PHE A 150 5.48 -6.41 -15.78
CA PHE A 150 6.18 -7.22 -14.79
C PHE A 150 7.67 -6.89 -14.76
N HIS A 151 8.29 -7.10 -13.60
CA HIS A 151 9.73 -7.09 -13.43
C HIS A 151 10.19 -8.10 -12.38
N ALA A 152 11.49 -8.34 -12.30
CA ALA A 152 12.06 -9.25 -11.31
C ALA A 152 12.40 -8.52 -10.01
N VAL A 153 12.13 -9.18 -8.89
CA VAL A 153 12.55 -8.73 -7.55
C VAL A 153 13.45 -9.76 -6.91
N ARG A 154 14.40 -9.28 -6.11
CA ARG A 154 15.22 -10.09 -5.22
C ARG A 154 14.70 -9.99 -3.81
N ILE A 155 14.36 -11.12 -3.20
CA ILE A 155 14.02 -11.26 -1.78
C ILE A 155 15.34 -11.28 -1.00
N LEU A 156 15.44 -10.41 0.01
CA LEU A 156 16.64 -10.29 0.84
C LEU A 156 16.67 -11.43 1.87
N PRO A 157 17.85 -12.04 2.10
CA PRO A 157 17.99 -13.15 3.06
C PRO A 157 17.71 -12.69 4.50
N GLU A 158 17.31 -13.65 5.34
CA GLU A 158 17.05 -13.46 6.78
C GLU A 158 15.86 -12.53 7.09
N THR A 159 15.05 -12.17 6.09
CA THR A 159 13.85 -11.32 6.24
C THR A 159 12.58 -12.14 6.51
N GLY A 160 11.49 -11.45 6.86
CA GLY A 160 10.16 -12.05 6.96
C GLY A 160 9.71 -12.65 5.64
N LEU A 161 9.87 -11.89 4.56
CA LEU A 161 9.52 -12.35 3.22
C LEU A 161 10.33 -13.60 2.79
N ALA A 162 11.63 -13.66 3.14
CA ALA A 162 12.44 -14.84 2.87
C ALA A 162 11.98 -16.09 3.66
N ARG A 163 11.36 -15.92 4.81
CA ARG A 163 10.74 -17.03 5.56
C ARG A 163 9.43 -17.49 4.96
N LEU A 164 8.66 -16.57 4.36
CA LEU A 164 7.43 -16.93 3.64
C LEU A 164 7.70 -17.68 2.34
N TYR A 165 8.82 -17.36 1.70
CA TYR A 165 9.23 -17.92 0.40
C TYR A 165 10.64 -18.54 0.50
N PRO A 166 10.82 -19.63 1.27
CA PRO A 166 12.14 -20.13 1.64
C PRO A 166 13.01 -20.57 0.45
N ASP A 167 12.37 -21.03 -0.62
CA ASP A 167 13.05 -21.53 -1.82
C ASP A 167 13.14 -20.48 -2.94
N VAL A 168 12.64 -19.26 -2.71
CA VAL A 168 12.58 -18.18 -3.70
C VAL A 168 13.58 -17.08 -3.33
N ARG A 169 14.59 -16.86 -4.18
CA ARG A 169 15.51 -15.73 -4.05
C ARG A 169 15.17 -14.59 -4.99
N GLU A 170 14.69 -14.91 -6.15
CA GLU A 170 14.19 -13.98 -7.17
C GLU A 170 12.84 -14.45 -7.67
N ALA A 171 11.94 -13.49 -7.91
CA ALA A 171 10.60 -13.74 -8.37
C ALA A 171 10.15 -12.67 -9.36
N THR A 172 9.16 -12.98 -10.17
CA THR A 172 8.48 -11.99 -11.02
C THR A 172 7.24 -11.47 -10.32
N ILE A 173 7.09 -10.14 -10.32
CA ILE A 173 5.93 -9.43 -9.76
C ILE A 173 5.36 -8.45 -10.77
N ASN A 174 4.10 -8.06 -10.62
CA ASN A 174 3.53 -6.95 -11.39
C ASN A 174 4.05 -5.59 -10.88
N THR A 175 4.00 -4.58 -11.74
CA THR A 175 4.46 -3.24 -11.39
C THR A 175 3.57 -2.16 -12.04
N ILE A 176 2.91 -1.36 -11.20
CA ILE A 176 1.90 -0.37 -11.60
C ILE A 176 2.08 0.91 -10.78
N HIS A 177 3.31 1.41 -10.66
CA HIS A 177 3.62 2.59 -9.86
C HIS A 177 4.71 3.44 -10.51
N HIS A 178 4.67 4.75 -10.31
CA HIS A 178 5.76 5.65 -10.71
C HIS A 178 6.43 6.31 -9.50
N GLN A 179 5.79 6.27 -8.32
CA GLN A 179 6.42 6.62 -7.04
C GLN A 179 7.06 5.38 -6.40
N ALA A 180 8.07 5.59 -5.57
CA ALA A 180 8.72 4.53 -4.79
C ALA A 180 9.34 5.07 -3.50
N VAL A 181 9.68 4.18 -2.57
CA VAL A 181 10.45 4.52 -1.37
C VAL A 181 11.83 5.04 -1.77
N LYS A 182 12.19 6.23 -1.25
CA LYS A 182 13.50 6.88 -1.41
C LYS A 182 14.35 6.66 -0.15
N ASP A 183 14.01 7.34 0.93
CA ASP A 183 14.62 7.13 2.23
C ASP A 183 13.72 6.25 3.08
N VAL A 184 14.27 5.17 3.62
CA VAL A 184 13.50 4.21 4.42
C VAL A 184 13.24 4.79 5.81
N GLY A 185 12.00 4.67 6.28
CA GLY A 185 11.59 5.13 7.60
C GLY A 185 12.28 4.38 8.74
N ARG A 186 12.23 4.97 9.94
CA ARG A 186 12.87 4.41 11.14
C ARG A 186 12.29 3.05 11.49
N ASP A 187 13.14 2.14 11.91
CA ASP A 187 12.77 0.78 12.34
C ASP A 187 12.06 -0.04 11.24
N LEU A 188 12.15 0.40 9.98
CA LEU A 188 11.76 -0.39 8.83
C LEU A 188 12.97 -1.12 8.26
N VAL A 189 12.79 -2.39 7.92
CA VAL A 189 13.76 -3.20 7.18
C VAL A 189 13.24 -3.44 5.77
N ILE A 190 14.17 -3.42 4.81
CA ILE A 190 13.86 -3.76 3.42
C ILE A 190 13.86 -5.26 3.29
N GLU A 191 12.79 -5.83 2.70
CA GLU A 191 12.65 -7.27 2.49
C GLU A 191 12.81 -7.70 1.03
N ALA A 192 12.56 -6.78 0.08
CA ALA A 192 12.81 -7.03 -1.35
C ALA A 192 13.19 -5.75 -2.10
N ARG A 193 13.91 -5.93 -3.19
CA ARG A 193 14.27 -4.87 -4.16
C ARG A 193 14.10 -5.37 -5.60
N SER A 194 13.77 -4.46 -6.51
CA SER A 194 13.93 -4.69 -7.94
C SER A 194 15.36 -5.12 -8.25
N THR A 195 15.52 -6.09 -9.16
CA THR A 195 16.85 -6.63 -9.51
C THR A 195 17.67 -5.65 -10.34
N ASP A 196 17.02 -4.85 -11.16
CA ASP A 196 17.69 -4.06 -12.20
C ASP A 196 18.02 -2.64 -11.73
N ASP A 197 17.11 -1.97 -11.02
CA ASP A 197 17.29 -0.58 -10.57
C ASP A 197 17.29 -0.41 -9.05
N HIS A 198 17.17 -1.52 -8.31
CA HIS A 198 17.26 -1.57 -6.85
C HIS A 198 16.16 -0.78 -6.09
N ILE A 199 15.08 -0.43 -6.77
CA ILE A 199 13.90 0.16 -6.12
C ILE A 199 13.43 -0.76 -4.99
N VAL A 200 13.02 -0.16 -3.85
CA VAL A 200 12.51 -0.90 -2.71
C VAL A 200 11.11 -1.42 -3.03
N GLU A 201 10.94 -2.74 -2.94
CA GLU A 201 9.72 -3.43 -3.33
C GLU A 201 8.96 -4.05 -2.14
N ALA A 202 9.64 -4.27 -1.00
CA ALA A 202 8.98 -4.69 0.23
C ALA A 202 9.69 -4.13 1.46
N ILE A 203 8.90 -3.78 2.48
CA ILE A 203 9.36 -3.30 3.77
C ILE A 203 8.59 -3.96 4.91
N ARG A 204 9.25 -4.08 6.06
CA ARG A 204 8.62 -4.57 7.30
C ARG A 204 9.08 -3.72 8.48
N TRP A 205 8.17 -3.41 9.38
CA TRP A 205 8.50 -2.80 10.67
C TRP A 205 9.05 -3.85 11.65
N THR A 206 10.08 -3.45 12.41
CA THR A 206 10.74 -4.33 13.40
C THR A 206 10.11 -4.28 14.78
N GLY A 207 9.04 -3.50 14.96
CA GLY A 207 8.31 -3.38 16.23
C GLY A 207 7.41 -4.57 16.53
N GLN A 208 6.51 -4.39 17.51
CA GLN A 208 5.68 -5.51 18.02
C GLN A 208 4.54 -5.90 17.09
N SER A 209 3.86 -4.90 16.48
CA SER A 209 2.75 -5.18 15.57
C SER A 209 3.28 -5.65 14.22
N TYR A 210 2.55 -6.54 13.58
CA TYR A 210 2.78 -6.86 12.18
C TYR A 210 2.48 -5.63 11.30
N VAL A 211 3.50 -5.05 10.69
CA VAL A 211 3.35 -3.99 9.69
C VAL A 211 4.26 -4.33 8.53
N VAL A 212 3.64 -4.65 7.40
CA VAL A 212 4.33 -5.06 6.17
C VAL A 212 3.79 -4.25 5.01
N GLY A 213 4.66 -3.88 4.09
CA GLY A 213 4.28 -3.25 2.84
C GLY A 213 4.94 -3.92 1.65
N VAL A 214 4.19 -4.07 0.57
CA VAL A 214 4.68 -4.54 -0.74
C VAL A 214 4.31 -3.52 -1.81
N GLN A 215 5.23 -3.28 -2.75
CA GLN A 215 5.02 -2.27 -3.79
C GLN A 215 4.19 -2.81 -4.96
N TRP A 216 4.24 -4.12 -5.19
CA TRP A 216 3.40 -4.81 -6.19
C TRP A 216 1.97 -5.01 -5.69
N HIS A 217 1.11 -5.50 -6.56
CA HIS A 217 -0.28 -5.81 -6.32
C HIS A 217 -0.51 -7.33 -6.30
N PRO A 218 -0.40 -8.00 -5.15
CA PRO A 218 -0.63 -9.44 -5.05
C PRO A 218 -2.06 -9.85 -5.43
N GLU A 219 -3.02 -8.92 -5.27
CA GLU A 219 -4.43 -9.12 -5.59
C GLU A 219 -4.74 -9.19 -7.09
N PHE A 220 -3.79 -8.78 -7.94
CA PHE A 220 -3.92 -8.86 -9.41
C PHE A 220 -3.20 -10.07 -9.99
N MET A 221 -2.39 -10.77 -9.19
CA MET A 221 -1.64 -11.93 -9.67
C MET A 221 -2.51 -13.18 -9.62
N SER A 222 -2.58 -13.91 -10.74
CA SER A 222 -3.32 -15.18 -10.78
C SER A 222 -2.61 -16.25 -9.95
N PRO A 223 -3.30 -16.93 -9.02
CA PRO A 223 -2.72 -18.04 -8.27
C PRO A 223 -2.36 -19.25 -9.18
N ASP A 224 -2.92 -19.31 -10.39
CA ASP A 224 -2.65 -20.37 -11.36
C ASP A 224 -1.41 -20.08 -12.22
N ASP A 225 -0.86 -18.87 -12.16
CA ASP A 225 0.36 -18.50 -12.90
C ASP A 225 1.60 -18.75 -12.03
N SER A 226 2.20 -19.92 -12.21
CA SER A 226 3.40 -20.31 -11.47
C SER A 226 4.67 -19.50 -11.83
N THR A 227 4.59 -18.59 -12.80
CA THR A 227 5.71 -17.70 -13.15
C THR A 227 5.75 -16.46 -12.26
N LEU A 228 4.65 -16.14 -11.58
CA LEU A 228 4.51 -15.01 -10.69
C LEU A 228 4.67 -15.44 -9.21
N LEU A 229 5.04 -14.49 -8.37
CA LEU A 229 5.12 -14.72 -6.92
C LEU A 229 3.71 -14.91 -6.35
N ASP A 230 3.42 -16.08 -5.77
CA ASP A 230 2.12 -16.32 -5.13
C ASP A 230 1.86 -15.33 -3.99
N GLY A 231 0.77 -14.58 -4.06
CA GLY A 231 0.35 -13.63 -3.02
C GLY A 231 -0.26 -14.28 -1.77
N LYS A 232 -0.61 -15.57 -1.83
CA LYS A 232 -1.30 -16.26 -0.73
C LYS A 232 -0.49 -16.35 0.56
N PRO A 233 0.81 -16.70 0.57
CA PRO A 233 1.59 -16.72 1.81
C PRO A 233 1.63 -15.38 2.55
N LEU A 234 1.67 -14.25 1.82
CA LEU A 234 1.62 -12.91 2.40
C LEU A 234 0.26 -12.64 3.07
N LEU A 235 -0.84 -13.00 2.42
CA LEU A 235 -2.18 -12.88 2.98
C LEU A 235 -2.35 -13.76 4.22
N ASP A 236 -1.89 -15.00 4.17
CA ASP A 236 -1.99 -15.95 5.28
C ASP A 236 -1.21 -15.45 6.52
N GLU A 237 0.00 -14.87 6.34
CA GLU A 237 0.78 -14.27 7.43
C GLU A 237 0.04 -13.07 8.06
N PHE A 238 -0.49 -12.16 7.24
CA PHE A 238 -1.27 -11.03 7.70
C PHE A 238 -2.51 -11.48 8.51
N LEU A 239 -3.26 -12.44 7.99
CA LEU A 239 -4.46 -12.96 8.67
C LEU A 239 -4.14 -13.77 9.92
N ALA A 240 -3.00 -14.47 9.96
CA ALA A 240 -2.53 -15.12 11.18
C ALA A 240 -2.26 -14.08 12.28
N ALA A 241 -1.63 -12.97 11.93
CA ALA A 241 -1.41 -11.86 12.86
C ALA A 241 -2.70 -11.15 13.29
N ALA A 242 -3.75 -11.17 12.45
CA ALA A 242 -5.06 -10.59 12.79
C ALA A 242 -5.89 -11.47 13.73
N ARG A 243 -5.63 -12.78 13.74
CA ARG A 243 -6.34 -13.75 14.62
C ARG A 243 -5.73 -13.85 16.02
N GLY A 244 -4.56 -13.28 16.28
CA GLY A 244 -3.87 -13.21 17.56
C GLY A 244 -3.02 -14.41 17.84
#